data_b673b0dd078e10b65cf1d386813b07d9
#
_entry.id   b673b0dd078e10b65cf1d386813b07d9
#
_cell.length_a   1.000
_cell.length_b   1.000
_cell.length_c   1.000
_cell.angle_alpha   90.00
_cell.angle_beta   90.00
_cell.angle_gamma   90.00
#
_symmetry.space_group_name_H-M   'P 1'
#
loop_
_entity.id
_entity.type
_entity.pdbx_description
1 polymer ?
#
loop_
_entity_poly.entity_id
_entity_poly.type
_entity_poly.pdbx_seq_one_letter_code
_entity_poly.pdbx_strand_id
1 'polypeptide(L)'
;LPSLQQVFASQSFDCIFTFNFIPPVSNIAESIQIPYICWVYDCPHVTLYSDSLRNSCNYIFLFDRKMQQDAVMHGALHAYHLPLAINADRLASHLSLSGSRDTFFPTAYRHEVSFVGSLYEKTTFEHLRNVPPHLKGYLDGIIAAQKQIWGADVISAALSPDHVNEIYQALPFTRSAGEFITPKDVYTGVIQKQVTSEERISLLNAITNVAPVALYSASDTSLCPKAAPMGIVSYTAEMPDIFHTTKINLNITLRSITSGIPLRAIDILGCGGF
;
A
#
# COMPACT_ATOMS: atom_id res chain seq x y z
N LEU A 1 -10.10 23.43 1.98
CA LEU A 1 -8.80 24.05 2.32
C LEU A 1 -8.86 25.54 2.67
N PRO A 2 -10.00 26.29 2.50
CA PRO A 2 -10.08 27.65 3.03
C PRO A 2 -9.77 27.74 4.53
N SER A 3 -10.10 26.71 5.28
CA SER A 3 -9.81 26.62 6.72
C SER A 3 -8.31 26.56 7.06
N LEU A 4 -7.49 25.88 6.24
CA LEU A 4 -6.03 25.84 6.44
C LEU A 4 -5.40 27.20 6.21
N GLN A 5 -5.77 27.90 5.13
CA GLN A 5 -5.29 29.25 4.86
C GLN A 5 -5.64 30.23 5.99
N GLN A 6 -6.83 30.12 6.55
CA GLN A 6 -7.24 30.93 7.70
C GLN A 6 -6.41 30.63 8.96
N VAL A 7 -6.10 29.34 9.22
CA VAL A 7 -5.23 28.95 10.35
C VAL A 7 -3.83 29.55 10.17
N PHE A 8 -3.23 29.43 8.99
CA PHE A 8 -1.89 29.99 8.72
C PHE A 8 -1.86 31.53 8.71
N ALA A 9 -2.99 32.19 8.43
CA ALA A 9 -3.10 33.64 8.55
C ALA A 9 -3.19 34.13 10.01
N SER A 10 -3.60 33.27 10.93
CA SER A 10 -3.83 33.61 12.33
C SER A 10 -2.74 33.12 13.30
N GLN A 11 -1.92 32.16 12.89
CA GLN A 11 -0.90 31.52 13.73
C GLN A 11 0.37 31.26 12.90
N SER A 12 1.54 31.30 13.56
CA SER A 12 2.81 30.89 12.97
C SER A 12 3.13 29.44 13.32
N PHE A 13 3.70 28.71 12.37
CA PHE A 13 4.14 27.33 12.52
C PHE A 13 5.54 27.17 11.98
N ASP A 14 6.35 26.30 12.59
CA ASP A 14 7.71 26.01 12.14
C ASP A 14 7.73 25.06 10.94
N CYS A 15 6.73 24.18 10.83
CA CYS A 15 6.58 23.24 9.72
C CYS A 15 5.15 22.72 9.62
N ILE A 16 4.83 22.07 8.49
CA ILE A 16 3.60 21.30 8.30
C ILE A 16 4.01 19.83 8.18
N PHE A 17 3.32 18.93 8.87
CA PHE A 17 3.54 17.50 8.78
C PHE A 17 2.28 16.77 8.29
N THR A 18 2.45 15.83 7.35
CA THR A 18 1.37 14.90 6.96
C THR A 18 1.87 13.48 6.80
N PHE A 19 0.97 12.52 7.03
CA PHE A 19 1.12 11.20 6.43
C PHE A 19 0.68 11.27 4.97
N ASN A 20 1.48 10.67 4.09
CA ASN A 20 1.38 10.77 2.64
C ASN A 20 1.58 12.20 2.08
N PHE A 21 1.91 12.27 0.81
CA PHE A 21 2.11 13.54 0.11
C PHE A 21 0.78 14.11 -0.38
N ILE A 22 0.49 15.35 -0.01
CA ILE A 22 -0.75 16.05 -0.34
C ILE A 22 -0.41 17.30 -1.16
N PRO A 23 -0.54 17.29 -2.50
CA PRO A 23 -0.15 18.39 -3.38
C PRO A 23 -0.71 19.77 -2.98
N PRO A 24 -2.00 19.92 -2.63
CA PRO A 24 -2.52 21.19 -2.17
C PRO A 24 -1.85 21.73 -0.90
N VAL A 25 -1.45 20.85 0.03
CA VAL A 25 -0.72 21.24 1.25
C VAL A 25 0.68 21.71 0.89
N SER A 26 1.38 20.99 0.01
CA SER A 26 2.69 21.39 -0.52
C SER A 26 2.63 22.79 -1.16
N ASN A 27 1.63 23.07 -2.00
CA ASN A 27 1.49 24.37 -2.65
C ASN A 27 1.20 25.52 -1.66
N ILE A 28 0.42 25.24 -0.61
CA ILE A 28 0.21 26.22 0.46
C ILE A 28 1.53 26.47 1.20
N ALA A 29 2.23 25.42 1.61
CA ALA A 29 3.50 25.51 2.32
C ALA A 29 4.54 26.32 1.51
N GLU A 30 4.64 26.06 0.20
CA GLU A 30 5.52 26.80 -0.71
C GLU A 30 5.14 28.27 -0.76
N SER A 31 3.84 28.61 -0.83
CA SER A 31 3.38 30.00 -0.90
C SER A 31 3.67 30.82 0.35
N ILE A 32 3.72 30.18 1.51
CA ILE A 32 4.00 30.81 2.82
C ILE A 32 5.42 30.55 3.32
N GLN A 33 6.24 29.85 2.52
CA GLN A 33 7.64 29.56 2.79
C GLN A 33 7.89 28.81 4.12
N ILE A 34 7.01 27.82 4.42
CA ILE A 34 7.12 26.95 5.59
C ILE A 34 7.53 25.54 5.12
N PRO A 35 8.48 24.86 5.80
CA PRO A 35 8.83 23.48 5.49
C PRO A 35 7.61 22.56 5.54
N TYR A 36 7.42 21.73 4.50
CA TYR A 36 6.42 20.69 4.41
C TYR A 36 7.08 19.32 4.50
N ILE A 37 6.84 18.63 5.61
CA ILE A 37 7.36 17.30 5.89
C ILE A 37 6.26 16.29 5.64
N CYS A 38 6.51 15.30 4.82
CA CYS A 38 5.56 14.20 4.66
C CYS A 38 6.24 12.84 4.75
N TRP A 39 5.58 11.91 5.43
CA TRP A 39 5.99 10.51 5.49
C TRP A 39 5.01 9.65 4.70
N VAL A 40 5.48 9.16 3.54
CA VAL A 40 4.67 8.40 2.58
C VAL A 40 4.72 6.93 2.97
N TYR A 41 3.55 6.36 3.24
CA TYR A 41 3.39 4.95 3.59
C TYR A 41 2.53 4.14 2.61
N ASP A 42 1.87 4.81 1.63
CA ASP A 42 1.15 4.15 0.55
C ASP A 42 2.08 3.88 -0.64
N CYS A 43 1.96 2.73 -1.26
CA CYS A 43 2.68 2.36 -2.48
C CYS A 43 1.75 1.58 -3.44
N PRO A 44 1.54 2.05 -4.68
CA PRO A 44 2.03 3.33 -5.23
C PRO A 44 1.30 4.52 -4.61
N HIS A 45 1.98 5.68 -4.54
CA HIS A 45 1.38 6.92 -4.09
C HIS A 45 1.25 7.90 -5.27
N VAL A 46 0.08 7.86 -5.91
CA VAL A 46 -0.18 8.53 -7.20
C VAL A 46 0.01 10.04 -7.13
N THR A 47 -0.29 10.67 -5.99
CA THR A 47 -0.19 12.13 -5.82
C THR A 47 1.24 12.67 -5.87
N LEU A 48 2.26 11.79 -5.75
CA LEU A 48 3.66 12.17 -5.99
C LEU A 48 3.92 12.58 -7.46
N TYR A 49 3.09 12.10 -8.41
CA TYR A 49 3.23 12.43 -9.83
C TYR A 49 2.59 13.79 -10.16
N SER A 50 2.89 14.82 -9.37
CA SER A 50 2.39 16.19 -9.54
C SER A 50 3.51 17.21 -9.52
N ASP A 51 3.30 18.37 -10.19
CA ASP A 51 4.29 19.46 -10.21
C ASP A 51 4.65 19.95 -8.82
N SER A 52 3.72 19.83 -7.86
CA SER A 52 3.96 20.15 -6.45
C SER A 52 5.10 19.31 -5.82
N LEU A 53 5.47 18.15 -6.40
CA LEU A 53 6.62 17.37 -5.96
C LEU A 53 7.92 18.18 -5.94
N ARG A 54 8.04 19.15 -6.87
CA ARG A 54 9.24 19.97 -7.08
C ARG A 54 9.33 21.20 -6.19
N ASN A 55 8.31 21.47 -5.36
CA ASN A 55 8.30 22.59 -4.44
C ASN A 55 9.50 22.51 -3.49
N SER A 56 10.17 23.64 -3.28
CA SER A 56 11.41 23.71 -2.49
C SER A 56 11.18 23.48 -0.99
N CYS A 57 9.97 23.71 -0.51
CA CYS A 57 9.56 23.49 0.88
C CYS A 57 9.40 22.02 1.26
N ASN A 58 9.35 21.08 0.28
CA ASN A 58 9.08 19.68 0.55
C ASN A 58 10.26 18.93 1.18
N TYR A 59 9.99 18.14 2.21
CA TYR A 59 10.86 17.12 2.78
C TYR A 59 10.09 15.79 2.82
N ILE A 60 10.38 14.91 1.84
CA ILE A 60 9.58 13.72 1.55
C ILE A 60 10.32 12.48 2.02
N PHE A 61 9.72 11.76 2.97
CA PHE A 61 10.25 10.50 3.49
C PHE A 61 9.45 9.34 2.90
N LEU A 62 10.15 8.39 2.25
CA LEU A 62 9.55 7.27 1.55
C LEU A 62 10.11 5.95 2.07
N PHE A 63 9.24 4.99 2.35
CA PHE A 63 9.65 3.70 2.92
C PHE A 63 10.19 2.71 1.89
N ASP A 64 9.89 2.93 0.61
CA ASP A 64 10.37 2.11 -0.49
C ASP A 64 11.46 2.87 -1.25
N ARG A 65 12.65 2.24 -1.44
CA ARG A 65 13.81 2.86 -2.10
C ARG A 65 13.53 3.17 -3.56
N LYS A 66 12.72 2.32 -4.23
CA LYS A 66 12.35 2.58 -5.62
C LYS A 66 11.49 3.82 -5.75
N MET A 67 10.51 4.00 -4.85
CA MET A 67 9.71 5.23 -4.80
C MET A 67 10.58 6.46 -4.52
N GLN A 68 11.56 6.35 -3.63
CA GLN A 68 12.50 7.45 -3.34
C GLN A 68 13.32 7.82 -4.58
N GLN A 69 13.86 6.83 -5.30
CA GLN A 69 14.61 7.05 -6.53
C GLN A 69 13.72 7.69 -7.61
N ASP A 70 12.50 7.21 -7.77
CA ASP A 70 11.53 7.76 -8.73
C ASP A 70 11.16 9.22 -8.38
N ALA A 71 10.96 9.55 -7.11
CA ALA A 71 10.71 10.93 -6.69
C ALA A 71 11.88 11.86 -7.03
N VAL A 72 13.12 11.41 -6.79
CA VAL A 72 14.34 12.19 -7.16
C VAL A 72 14.44 12.36 -8.67
N MET A 73 14.21 11.31 -9.46
CA MET A 73 14.23 11.38 -10.92
C MET A 73 13.18 12.35 -11.48
N HIS A 74 12.05 12.52 -10.80
CA HIS A 74 11.00 13.46 -11.17
C HIS A 74 11.19 14.86 -10.60
N GLY A 75 12.30 15.10 -9.90
CA GLY A 75 12.73 16.44 -9.48
C GLY A 75 12.40 16.82 -8.04
N ALA A 76 12.09 15.85 -7.18
CA ALA A 76 12.02 16.11 -5.73
C ALA A 76 13.41 16.54 -5.20
N LEU A 77 13.49 17.71 -4.57
CA LEU A 77 14.75 18.26 -4.06
C LEU A 77 15.19 17.54 -2.77
N HIS A 78 14.26 17.20 -1.90
CA HIS A 78 14.52 16.60 -0.60
C HIS A 78 13.67 15.33 -0.42
N ALA A 79 14.09 14.23 -1.07
CA ALA A 79 13.45 12.92 -0.95
C ALA A 79 14.40 11.93 -0.28
N TYR A 80 13.97 11.39 0.86
CA TYR A 80 14.77 10.52 1.72
C TYR A 80 14.13 9.15 1.89
N HIS A 81 14.96 8.11 1.99
CA HIS A 81 14.47 6.80 2.38
C HIS A 81 14.34 6.73 3.91
N LEU A 82 13.14 6.46 4.40
CA LEU A 82 12.84 6.24 5.81
C LEU A 82 11.87 5.05 5.92
N PRO A 83 12.32 3.90 6.45
CA PRO A 83 11.45 2.75 6.69
C PRO A 83 10.23 3.11 7.53
N LEU A 84 9.14 2.36 7.35
CA LEU A 84 7.97 2.48 8.20
C LEU A 84 8.29 2.04 9.63
N ALA A 85 7.52 2.53 10.59
CA ALA A 85 7.68 2.23 12.00
C ALA A 85 6.32 2.05 12.68
N ILE A 86 6.35 1.47 13.86
CA ILE A 86 5.20 1.33 14.75
C ILE A 86 5.45 2.09 16.04
N ASN A 87 4.39 2.40 16.75
CA ASN A 87 4.47 2.88 18.12
C ASN A 87 4.58 1.68 19.09
N ALA A 88 5.82 1.27 19.37
CA ALA A 88 6.11 0.10 20.20
C ALA A 88 5.56 0.24 21.62
N ASP A 89 5.66 1.45 22.22
CA ASP A 89 5.18 1.70 23.57
C ASP A 89 3.65 1.56 23.65
N ARG A 90 2.92 2.07 22.66
CA ARG A 90 1.48 1.90 22.57
C ARG A 90 1.08 0.43 22.45
N LEU A 91 1.77 -0.34 21.62
CA LEU A 91 1.48 -1.75 21.45
C LEU A 91 1.82 -2.55 22.69
N ALA A 92 2.96 -2.31 23.34
CA ALA A 92 3.34 -2.95 24.58
C ALA A 92 2.32 -2.66 25.69
N SER A 93 1.86 -1.42 25.81
CA SER A 93 0.83 -1.02 26.78
C SER A 93 -0.51 -1.69 26.48
N HIS A 94 -0.94 -1.71 25.21
CA HIS A 94 -2.20 -2.32 24.78
C HIS A 94 -2.23 -3.82 25.07
N LEU A 95 -1.17 -4.54 24.72
CA LEU A 95 -1.05 -5.99 24.90
C LEU A 95 -0.60 -6.39 26.32
N SER A 96 -0.41 -5.42 27.23
CA SER A 96 0.11 -5.66 28.60
C SER A 96 1.43 -6.42 28.60
N LEU A 97 2.28 -6.20 27.59
CA LEU A 97 3.59 -6.83 27.48
C LEU A 97 4.54 -6.20 28.50
N SER A 98 4.83 -6.90 29.59
CA SER A 98 5.93 -6.54 30.49
C SER A 98 7.24 -7.05 29.90
N GLY A 99 8.34 -6.29 30.04
CA GLY A 99 9.62 -6.51 29.33
C GLY A 99 10.37 -7.83 29.58
N SER A 100 9.68 -8.88 30.04
CA SER A 100 10.19 -10.26 30.13
C SER A 100 9.88 -11.03 28.86
N ARG A 101 10.81 -11.80 28.35
CA ARG A 101 10.61 -12.69 27.19
C ARG A 101 9.43 -13.65 27.37
N ASP A 102 9.18 -14.09 28.60
CA ASP A 102 8.14 -15.08 28.92
C ASP A 102 6.70 -14.50 28.79
N THR A 103 6.57 -13.17 28.80
CA THR A 103 5.28 -12.47 28.64
C THR A 103 5.05 -11.97 27.22
N PHE A 104 6.04 -12.13 26.33
CA PHE A 104 5.94 -11.68 24.95
C PHE A 104 5.09 -12.59 24.08
N PHE A 105 4.96 -13.87 24.44
CA PHE A 105 4.14 -14.84 23.72
C PHE A 105 2.82 -15.09 24.44
N PRO A 106 1.71 -15.26 23.71
CA PRO A 106 0.42 -15.55 24.32
C PRO A 106 0.42 -16.92 24.99
N THR A 107 -0.30 -17.05 26.10
CA THR A 107 -0.47 -18.36 26.77
C THR A 107 -1.30 -19.34 25.96
N ALA A 108 -2.15 -18.85 25.06
CA ALA A 108 -2.95 -19.61 24.12
C ALA A 108 -3.17 -18.84 22.82
N TYR A 109 -3.10 -19.53 21.71
CA TYR A 109 -3.41 -18.95 20.41
C TYR A 109 -4.89 -19.09 20.10
N ARG A 110 -5.48 -18.00 19.59
CA ARG A 110 -6.87 -17.93 19.13
C ARG A 110 -7.05 -18.53 17.75
N HIS A 111 -6.04 -18.33 16.88
CA HIS A 111 -6.06 -18.80 15.49
C HIS A 111 -4.75 -19.52 15.14
N GLU A 112 -4.85 -20.55 14.30
CA GLU A 112 -3.69 -21.18 13.68
C GLU A 112 -3.08 -20.24 12.65
N VAL A 113 -3.91 -19.74 11.72
CA VAL A 113 -3.51 -18.80 10.67
C VAL A 113 -4.51 -17.66 10.60
N SER A 114 -4.04 -16.43 10.42
CA SER A 114 -4.91 -15.29 10.12
C SER A 114 -4.41 -14.48 8.93
N PHE A 115 -5.37 -13.86 8.25
CA PHE A 115 -5.11 -12.79 7.28
C PHE A 115 -5.99 -11.59 7.62
N VAL A 116 -5.36 -10.42 7.76
CA VAL A 116 -6.05 -9.15 8.01
C VAL A 116 -5.77 -8.20 6.85
N GLY A 117 -6.77 -7.92 6.02
CA GLY A 117 -6.60 -7.02 4.88
C GLY A 117 -7.65 -7.20 3.77
N SER A 118 -7.58 -6.34 2.75
CA SER A 118 -8.42 -6.44 1.55
C SER A 118 -7.97 -7.58 0.64
N LEU A 119 -8.88 -8.24 -0.06
CA LEU A 119 -8.56 -9.17 -1.15
C LEU A 119 -8.33 -8.43 -2.47
N TYR A 120 -8.68 -7.14 -2.55
CA TYR A 120 -8.61 -6.33 -3.77
C TYR A 120 -9.41 -6.91 -4.95
N GLU A 121 -10.49 -7.64 -4.68
CA GLU A 121 -11.33 -8.28 -5.70
C GLU A 121 -12.04 -7.27 -6.61
N LYS A 122 -12.33 -6.07 -6.09
CA LYS A 122 -12.92 -4.97 -6.86
C LYS A 122 -11.81 -4.07 -7.38
N THR A 123 -11.22 -4.41 -8.50
CA THR A 123 -10.16 -3.63 -9.13
C THR A 123 -10.64 -2.95 -10.41
N THR A 124 -10.00 -1.85 -10.77
CA THR A 124 -10.21 -1.19 -12.08
C THR A 124 -9.86 -2.12 -13.24
N PHE A 125 -9.10 -3.20 -13.00
CA PHE A 125 -8.78 -4.22 -13.99
C PHE A 125 -10.02 -4.94 -14.54
N GLU A 126 -11.16 -4.92 -13.84
CA GLU A 126 -12.41 -5.47 -14.35
C GLU A 126 -12.85 -4.86 -15.67
N HIS A 127 -12.56 -3.58 -15.90
CA HIS A 127 -12.83 -2.90 -17.16
C HIS A 127 -11.99 -3.46 -18.32
N LEU A 128 -10.90 -4.15 -18.03
CA LEU A 128 -10.03 -4.80 -19.01
C LEU A 128 -10.43 -6.25 -19.33
N ARG A 129 -11.52 -6.78 -18.73
CA ARG A 129 -12.00 -8.15 -19.02
C ARG A 129 -12.57 -8.31 -20.43
N ASN A 130 -13.07 -7.24 -21.01
CA ASN A 130 -13.73 -7.23 -22.32
C ASN A 130 -12.85 -6.64 -23.44
N VAL A 131 -11.53 -6.56 -23.23
CA VAL A 131 -10.58 -6.16 -24.29
C VAL A 131 -10.44 -7.24 -25.36
N PRO A 132 -9.89 -6.91 -26.55
CA PRO A 132 -9.66 -7.91 -27.60
C PRO A 132 -8.90 -9.14 -27.07
N PRO A 133 -9.21 -10.36 -27.59
CA PRO A 133 -8.64 -11.63 -27.07
C PRO A 133 -7.11 -11.65 -27.02
N HIS A 134 -6.43 -11.05 -27.99
CA HIS A 134 -4.96 -10.97 -28.01
C HIS A 134 -4.42 -10.14 -26.84
N LEU A 135 -5.01 -8.96 -26.56
CA LEU A 135 -4.62 -8.12 -25.43
C LEU A 135 -4.92 -8.79 -24.11
N LYS A 136 -6.11 -9.43 -24.00
CA LYS A 136 -6.45 -10.22 -22.81
C LYS A 136 -5.41 -11.30 -22.52
N GLY A 137 -5.08 -12.12 -23.52
CA GLY A 137 -4.08 -13.18 -23.39
C GLY A 137 -2.70 -12.62 -23.03
N TYR A 138 -2.33 -11.46 -23.57
CA TYR A 138 -1.08 -10.78 -23.22
C TYR A 138 -1.07 -10.33 -21.74
N LEU A 139 -2.13 -9.69 -21.27
CA LEU A 139 -2.27 -9.26 -19.87
C LEU A 139 -2.28 -10.45 -18.91
N ASP A 140 -3.02 -11.50 -19.22
CA ASP A 140 -3.03 -12.74 -18.43
C ASP A 140 -1.61 -13.35 -18.33
N GLY A 141 -0.84 -13.32 -19.44
CA GLY A 141 0.56 -13.76 -19.48
C GLY A 141 1.49 -12.93 -18.59
N ILE A 142 1.36 -11.60 -18.62
CA ILE A 142 2.14 -10.69 -17.76
C ILE A 142 1.80 -10.94 -16.28
N ILE A 143 0.52 -11.08 -15.94
CA ILE A 143 0.07 -11.37 -14.58
C ILE A 143 0.66 -12.70 -14.10
N ALA A 144 0.58 -13.74 -14.92
CA ALA A 144 1.16 -15.05 -14.60
C ALA A 144 2.68 -14.99 -14.38
N ALA A 145 3.41 -14.24 -15.22
CA ALA A 145 4.84 -14.04 -15.08
C ALA A 145 5.19 -13.27 -13.79
N GLN A 146 4.47 -12.17 -13.50
CA GLN A 146 4.72 -11.37 -12.30
C GLN A 146 4.47 -12.17 -11.02
N LYS A 147 3.51 -13.08 -10.99
CA LYS A 147 3.26 -13.98 -9.84
C LYS A 147 4.45 -14.88 -9.51
N GLN A 148 5.30 -15.20 -10.49
CA GLN A 148 6.51 -16.03 -10.31
C GLN A 148 7.76 -15.20 -9.98
N ILE A 149 7.74 -13.88 -10.20
CA ILE A 149 8.92 -13.02 -10.08
C ILE A 149 8.72 -12.04 -8.93
N TRP A 150 9.59 -12.11 -7.92
CA TRP A 150 9.63 -11.22 -6.78
C TRP A 150 10.81 -10.25 -6.88
N GLY A 151 10.64 -9.04 -6.31
CA GLY A 151 11.71 -8.04 -6.26
C GLY A 151 12.00 -7.33 -7.59
N ALA A 152 11.21 -7.61 -8.64
CA ALA A 152 11.30 -6.92 -9.93
C ALA A 152 9.89 -6.62 -10.48
N ASP A 153 9.76 -5.49 -11.17
CA ASP A 153 8.54 -5.09 -11.87
C ASP A 153 8.63 -5.48 -13.35
N VAL A 154 8.14 -6.68 -13.68
CA VAL A 154 8.09 -7.15 -15.07
C VAL A 154 6.90 -6.55 -15.82
N ILE A 155 5.87 -6.07 -15.12
CA ILE A 155 4.68 -5.47 -15.73
C ILE A 155 5.06 -4.20 -16.48
N SER A 156 5.73 -3.27 -15.81
CA SER A 156 6.18 -2.02 -16.43
C SER A 156 7.12 -2.28 -17.61
N ALA A 157 8.04 -3.26 -17.50
CA ALA A 157 8.96 -3.62 -18.57
C ALA A 157 8.23 -4.21 -19.80
N ALA A 158 7.17 -5.01 -19.56
CA ALA A 158 6.42 -5.65 -20.63
C ALA A 158 5.45 -4.71 -21.36
N LEU A 159 4.89 -3.68 -20.70
CA LEU A 159 3.96 -2.75 -21.32
C LEU A 159 4.65 -1.85 -22.35
N SER A 160 4.51 -2.22 -23.63
CA SER A 160 4.95 -1.38 -24.76
C SER A 160 3.98 -0.20 -24.97
N PRO A 161 4.40 0.85 -25.72
CA PRO A 161 3.50 1.96 -26.09
C PRO A 161 2.21 1.50 -26.79
N ASP A 162 2.29 0.45 -27.64
CA ASP A 162 1.12 -0.07 -28.34
C ASP A 162 0.13 -0.71 -27.36
N HIS A 163 0.62 -1.53 -26.43
CA HIS A 163 -0.23 -2.11 -25.38
C HIS A 163 -0.88 -1.03 -24.51
N VAL A 164 -0.12 0.01 -24.13
CA VAL A 164 -0.64 1.15 -23.37
C VAL A 164 -1.76 1.86 -24.14
N ASN A 165 -1.60 2.06 -25.45
CA ASN A 165 -2.63 2.66 -26.30
C ASN A 165 -3.87 1.78 -26.40
N GLU A 166 -3.72 0.46 -26.57
CA GLU A 166 -4.84 -0.47 -26.62
C GLU A 166 -5.62 -0.49 -25.29
N ILE A 167 -4.91 -0.51 -24.16
CA ILE A 167 -5.52 -0.43 -22.82
C ILE A 167 -6.26 0.90 -22.67
N TYR A 168 -5.68 2.00 -23.14
CA TYR A 168 -6.31 3.33 -23.08
C TYR A 168 -7.66 3.39 -23.78
N GLN A 169 -7.87 2.65 -24.85
CA GLN A 169 -9.17 2.58 -25.56
C GLN A 169 -10.25 1.93 -24.67
N ALA A 170 -9.88 0.95 -23.85
CA ALA A 170 -10.80 0.24 -22.97
C ALA A 170 -10.95 0.93 -21.59
N LEU A 171 -9.89 1.58 -21.13
CA LEU A 171 -9.81 2.25 -19.83
C LEU A 171 -9.17 3.64 -20.02
N PRO A 172 -9.94 4.64 -20.51
CA PRO A 172 -9.44 6.00 -20.67
C PRO A 172 -8.99 6.60 -19.34
N PHE A 173 -7.87 7.32 -19.36
CA PHE A 173 -7.32 8.01 -18.22
C PHE A 173 -7.16 9.51 -18.51
N THR A 174 -7.63 10.35 -17.60
CA THR A 174 -7.49 11.80 -17.69
C THR A 174 -6.66 12.30 -16.51
N ARG A 175 -5.61 13.06 -16.81
CA ARG A 175 -4.78 13.72 -15.79
C ARG A 175 -5.43 14.99 -15.31
N SER A 176 -5.30 15.28 -14.04
CA SER A 176 -5.61 16.60 -13.49
C SER A 176 -4.53 17.62 -13.89
N ALA A 177 -4.87 18.90 -13.84
CA ALA A 177 -3.89 19.96 -14.09
C ALA A 177 -2.73 19.86 -13.08
N GLY A 178 -1.49 19.92 -13.58
CA GLY A 178 -0.27 19.81 -12.78
C GLY A 178 0.12 18.37 -12.42
N GLU A 179 -0.58 17.34 -12.90
CA GLU A 179 -0.14 15.94 -12.79
C GLU A 179 0.70 15.53 -14.01
N PHE A 180 1.80 14.80 -13.77
CA PHE A 180 2.64 14.25 -14.83
C PHE A 180 2.64 12.71 -14.90
N ILE A 181 1.81 12.03 -14.11
CA ILE A 181 1.63 10.58 -14.18
C ILE A 181 1.27 10.14 -15.61
N THR A 182 1.89 9.09 -16.10
CA THR A 182 1.63 8.58 -17.44
C THR A 182 0.55 7.50 -17.44
N PRO A 183 -0.15 7.24 -18.58
CA PRO A 183 -1.05 6.11 -18.70
C PRO A 183 -0.36 4.78 -18.37
N LYS A 184 0.92 4.63 -18.75
CA LYS A 184 1.72 3.45 -18.42
C LYS A 184 1.84 3.24 -16.92
N ASP A 185 2.11 4.29 -16.13
CA ASP A 185 2.22 4.21 -14.66
C ASP A 185 0.90 3.77 -14.04
N VAL A 186 -0.21 4.35 -14.51
CA VAL A 186 -1.56 4.00 -14.05
C VAL A 186 -1.87 2.54 -14.34
N TYR A 187 -1.65 2.08 -15.58
CA TYR A 187 -1.96 0.69 -15.96
C TYR A 187 -1.05 -0.32 -15.30
N THR A 188 0.23 0.02 -15.09
CA THR A 188 1.12 -0.79 -14.26
C THR A 188 0.54 -0.99 -12.87
N GLY A 189 0.09 0.07 -12.21
CA GLY A 189 -0.52 0.00 -10.89
C GLY A 189 -1.83 -0.82 -10.86
N VAL A 190 -2.66 -0.69 -11.89
CA VAL A 190 -3.90 -1.47 -12.04
C VAL A 190 -3.59 -2.97 -12.15
N ILE A 191 -2.60 -3.34 -12.97
CA ILE A 191 -2.20 -4.74 -13.17
C ILE A 191 -1.51 -5.29 -11.91
N GLN A 192 -0.63 -4.54 -11.25
CA GLN A 192 0.00 -4.93 -9.98
C GLN A 192 -1.04 -5.23 -8.89
N LYS A 193 -2.10 -4.44 -8.83
CA LYS A 193 -3.21 -4.66 -7.89
C LYS A 193 -3.98 -5.93 -8.22
N GLN A 194 -4.20 -6.22 -9.51
CA GLN A 194 -4.82 -7.47 -9.96
C GLN A 194 -3.96 -8.69 -9.61
N VAL A 195 -2.64 -8.64 -9.85
CA VAL A 195 -1.70 -9.69 -9.43
C VAL A 195 -1.85 -9.96 -7.94
N THR A 196 -1.85 -8.91 -7.12
CA THR A 196 -1.98 -9.05 -5.66
C THR A 196 -3.32 -9.68 -5.26
N SER A 197 -4.42 -9.31 -5.92
CA SER A 197 -5.73 -9.91 -5.68
C SER A 197 -5.72 -11.41 -5.95
N GLU A 198 -5.23 -11.82 -7.11
CA GLU A 198 -5.14 -13.23 -7.49
C GLU A 198 -4.24 -14.02 -6.55
N GLU A 199 -3.12 -13.45 -6.12
CA GLU A 199 -2.22 -14.09 -5.15
C GLU A 199 -2.89 -14.28 -3.81
N ARG A 200 -3.54 -13.23 -3.26
CA ARG A 200 -4.23 -13.31 -1.97
C ARG A 200 -5.28 -14.41 -1.99
N ILE A 201 -6.15 -14.41 -2.99
CA ILE A 201 -7.22 -15.40 -3.12
C ILE A 201 -6.64 -16.81 -3.29
N SER A 202 -5.67 -17.00 -4.19
CA SER A 202 -5.09 -18.33 -4.46
C SER A 202 -4.32 -18.89 -3.27
N LEU A 203 -3.51 -18.06 -2.58
CA LEU A 203 -2.75 -18.48 -1.41
C LEU A 203 -3.65 -18.80 -0.22
N LEU A 204 -4.66 -17.98 0.06
CA LEU A 204 -5.63 -18.26 1.12
C LEU A 204 -6.36 -19.57 0.86
N ASN A 205 -6.85 -19.78 -0.37
CA ASN A 205 -7.49 -21.04 -0.74
C ASN A 205 -6.56 -22.27 -0.65
N ALA A 206 -5.27 -22.10 -0.97
CA ALA A 206 -4.30 -23.16 -0.82
C ALA A 206 -4.03 -23.50 0.65
N ILE A 207 -3.84 -22.48 1.50
CA ILE A 207 -3.56 -22.65 2.94
C ILE A 207 -4.74 -23.29 3.66
N THR A 208 -6.00 -22.96 3.29
CA THR A 208 -7.19 -23.57 3.90
C THR A 208 -7.31 -25.08 3.67
N ASN A 209 -6.52 -25.66 2.78
CA ASN A 209 -6.46 -27.12 2.61
C ASN A 209 -5.57 -27.81 3.66
N VAL A 210 -4.72 -27.06 4.35
CA VAL A 210 -3.73 -27.60 5.32
C VAL A 210 -3.91 -27.04 6.73
N ALA A 211 -4.53 -25.87 6.90
CA ALA A 211 -4.76 -25.25 8.19
C ALA A 211 -6.03 -24.37 8.18
N PRO A 212 -6.74 -24.22 9.31
CA PRO A 212 -7.83 -23.27 9.43
C PRO A 212 -7.32 -21.84 9.35
N VAL A 213 -7.97 -21.01 8.51
CA VAL A 213 -7.63 -19.61 8.29
C VAL A 213 -8.74 -18.70 8.79
N ALA A 214 -8.42 -17.76 9.67
CA ALA A 214 -9.30 -16.67 10.06
C ALA A 214 -9.10 -15.47 9.10
N LEU A 215 -10.14 -15.11 8.35
CA LEU A 215 -10.11 -14.07 7.33
C LEU A 215 -10.79 -12.79 7.82
N TYR A 216 -10.01 -11.80 8.19
CA TYR A 216 -10.47 -10.47 8.61
C TYR A 216 -10.42 -9.52 7.41
N SER A 217 -11.57 -9.28 6.79
CA SER A 217 -11.65 -8.48 5.56
C SER A 217 -13.03 -7.85 5.39
N ALA A 218 -13.04 -6.68 4.72
CA ALA A 218 -14.25 -6.07 4.17
C ALA A 218 -14.58 -6.57 2.76
N SER A 219 -13.71 -7.42 2.18
CA SER A 219 -13.85 -7.97 0.84
C SER A 219 -14.89 -9.08 0.77
N ASP A 220 -15.24 -9.48 -0.44
CA ASP A 220 -16.09 -10.64 -0.68
C ASP A 220 -15.38 -11.95 -0.26
N THR A 221 -15.69 -12.42 0.94
CA THR A 221 -15.08 -13.64 1.51
C THR A 221 -15.56 -14.93 0.84
N SER A 222 -16.59 -14.90 -0.01
CA SER A 222 -17.02 -16.04 -0.79
C SER A 222 -15.95 -16.54 -1.78
N LEU A 223 -14.98 -15.68 -2.13
CA LEU A 223 -13.80 -16.03 -2.93
C LEU A 223 -12.82 -16.96 -2.20
N CYS A 224 -12.96 -17.07 -0.87
CA CYS A 224 -12.17 -17.97 -0.02
C CYS A 224 -13.11 -18.83 0.85
N PRO A 225 -13.90 -19.74 0.25
CA PRO A 225 -15.06 -20.36 0.90
C PRO A 225 -14.71 -21.26 2.08
N LYS A 226 -13.46 -21.70 2.21
CA LYS A 226 -12.99 -22.51 3.35
C LYS A 226 -12.38 -21.68 4.47
N ALA A 227 -12.11 -20.40 4.25
CA ALA A 227 -11.63 -19.50 5.30
C ALA A 227 -12.80 -19.07 6.18
N ALA A 228 -12.58 -18.95 7.49
CA ALA A 228 -13.60 -18.44 8.42
C ALA A 228 -13.71 -16.93 8.28
N PRO A 229 -14.86 -16.38 7.84
CA PRO A 229 -15.04 -14.94 7.71
C PRO A 229 -15.21 -14.32 9.10
N MET A 230 -14.32 -13.38 9.46
CA MET A 230 -14.28 -12.75 10.78
C MET A 230 -14.75 -11.28 10.75
N GLY A 231 -15.02 -10.72 9.56
CA GLY A 231 -15.46 -9.34 9.39
C GLY A 231 -14.32 -8.32 9.41
N ILE A 232 -14.68 -7.05 9.68
CA ILE A 232 -13.76 -5.92 9.73
C ILE A 232 -13.28 -5.72 11.17
N VAL A 233 -12.04 -5.30 11.33
CA VAL A 233 -11.42 -5.03 12.63
C VAL A 233 -10.85 -3.63 12.72
N SER A 234 -10.89 -3.04 13.90
CA SER A 234 -10.25 -1.77 14.19
C SER A 234 -8.73 -1.90 14.22
N TYR A 235 -8.05 -1.03 13.47
CA TYR A 235 -6.58 -0.99 13.42
C TYR A 235 -5.93 -0.78 14.79
N THR A 236 -6.52 0.07 15.62
CA THR A 236 -5.92 0.44 16.91
C THR A 236 -6.39 -0.40 18.08
N ALA A 237 -7.63 -0.91 18.04
CA ALA A 237 -8.27 -1.57 19.17
C ALA A 237 -8.26 -3.10 19.10
N GLU A 238 -8.36 -3.70 17.90
CA GLU A 238 -8.57 -5.14 17.77
C GLU A 238 -7.42 -5.84 17.04
N MET A 239 -6.84 -5.19 16.03
CA MET A 239 -5.82 -5.81 15.19
C MET A 239 -4.56 -6.22 15.98
N PRO A 240 -4.09 -5.47 16.99
CA PRO A 240 -2.96 -5.90 17.81
C PRO A 240 -3.20 -7.25 18.52
N ASP A 241 -4.39 -7.44 19.10
CA ASP A 241 -4.74 -8.69 19.80
C ASP A 241 -4.80 -9.87 18.83
N ILE A 242 -5.34 -9.64 17.61
CA ILE A 242 -5.40 -10.67 16.58
C ILE A 242 -3.99 -11.12 16.18
N PHE A 243 -3.10 -10.17 15.91
CA PHE A 243 -1.72 -10.51 15.54
C PHE A 243 -0.98 -11.19 16.66
N HIS A 244 -1.17 -10.74 17.90
CA HIS A 244 -0.54 -11.33 19.06
C HIS A 244 -1.02 -12.76 19.32
N THR A 245 -2.32 -13.03 19.15
CA THR A 245 -2.94 -14.32 19.49
C THR A 245 -3.11 -15.27 18.29
N THR A 246 -2.48 -14.99 17.16
CA THR A 246 -2.42 -15.88 16.00
C THR A 246 -1.04 -16.52 15.88
N LYS A 247 -0.96 -17.83 15.62
CA LYS A 247 0.33 -18.52 15.44
C LYS A 247 1.07 -18.05 14.19
N ILE A 248 0.37 -17.92 13.06
CA ILE A 248 0.93 -17.52 11.76
C ILE A 248 0.07 -16.41 11.17
N ASN A 249 0.62 -15.21 11.11
CA ASN A 249 -0.02 -14.08 10.48
C ASN A 249 0.44 -13.91 9.04
N LEU A 250 -0.47 -13.97 8.08
CA LEU A 250 -0.12 -13.89 6.68
C LEU A 250 0.09 -12.42 6.24
N ASN A 251 1.26 -12.15 5.68
CA ASN A 251 1.55 -10.89 5.00
C ASN A 251 1.71 -11.14 3.50
N ILE A 252 0.65 -10.95 2.72
CA ILE A 252 0.68 -11.05 1.26
C ILE A 252 0.76 -9.64 0.72
N THR A 253 2.01 -9.22 0.45
CA THR A 253 2.39 -7.83 0.13
C THR A 253 1.83 -7.39 -1.23
N LEU A 254 1.43 -6.12 -1.33
CA LEU A 254 1.06 -5.48 -2.59
C LEU A 254 2.25 -5.44 -3.55
N ARG A 255 2.05 -5.85 -4.81
CA ARG A 255 3.12 -6.00 -5.80
C ARG A 255 3.80 -4.71 -6.23
N SER A 256 3.22 -3.56 -5.95
CA SER A 256 3.85 -2.26 -6.12
C SER A 256 4.99 -1.99 -5.13
N ILE A 257 5.02 -2.67 -3.98
CA ILE A 257 6.11 -2.57 -3.01
C ILE A 257 7.24 -3.51 -3.46
N THR A 258 8.35 -2.94 -3.93
CA THR A 258 9.44 -3.71 -4.52
C THR A 258 10.67 -3.82 -3.64
N SER A 259 10.92 -2.83 -2.79
CA SER A 259 12.13 -2.75 -1.95
C SER A 259 11.85 -2.33 -0.51
N GLY A 260 10.61 -1.91 -0.20
CA GLY A 260 10.19 -1.53 1.15
C GLY A 260 9.64 -2.72 1.95
N ILE A 261 9.72 -2.61 3.28
CA ILE A 261 9.00 -3.51 4.19
C ILE A 261 7.59 -2.93 4.38
N PRO A 262 6.53 -3.68 4.05
CA PRO A 262 5.17 -3.18 4.18
C PRO A 262 4.78 -3.00 5.65
N LEU A 263 3.91 -2.01 5.93
CA LEU A 263 3.46 -1.71 7.28
C LEU A 263 2.88 -2.94 7.99
N ARG A 264 2.15 -3.80 7.27
CA ARG A 264 1.58 -5.03 7.82
C ARG A 264 2.62 -5.96 8.45
N ALA A 265 3.78 -6.14 7.82
CA ALA A 265 4.86 -6.95 8.38
C ALA A 265 5.38 -6.35 9.70
N ILE A 266 5.52 -5.02 9.74
CA ILE A 266 5.98 -4.31 10.94
C ILE A 266 4.91 -4.36 12.04
N ASP A 267 3.61 -4.21 11.68
CA ASP A 267 2.48 -4.36 12.61
C ASP A 267 2.48 -5.74 13.29
N ILE A 268 2.63 -6.81 12.49
CA ILE A 268 2.67 -8.19 12.98
C ILE A 268 3.82 -8.35 13.97
N LEU A 269 5.04 -8.00 13.56
CA LEU A 269 6.24 -8.12 14.40
C LEU A 269 6.13 -7.27 15.68
N GLY A 270 5.59 -6.06 15.56
CA GLY A 270 5.42 -5.16 16.69
C GLY A 270 4.40 -5.62 17.73
N CYS A 271 3.46 -6.47 17.33
CA CYS A 271 2.51 -7.11 18.23
C CYS A 271 3.05 -8.43 18.83
N GLY A 272 4.31 -8.79 18.57
CA GLY A 272 4.86 -10.09 18.95
C GLY A 272 4.30 -11.26 18.14
N GLY A 273 3.67 -10.98 17.01
CA GLY A 273 3.16 -11.98 16.08
C GLY A 273 4.26 -12.56 15.18
N PHE A 274 3.95 -13.74 14.60
CA PHE A 274 4.80 -14.42 13.61
C PHE A 274 4.04 -14.60 12.31
#